data_1c4ea75980f310032d1690cc8f558754
#
_entry.id   1c4ea75980f310032d1690cc8f558754
#
_cell.length_a   1.000
_cell.length_b   1.000
_cell.length_c   1.000
_cell.angle_alpha   90.00
_cell.angle_beta   90.00
_cell.angle_gamma   90.00
#
_symmetry.space_group_name_H-M   'P 1'
#
loop_
_entity.id
_entity.type
_entity.pdbx_description
1 polymer ?
#
loop_
_entity_poly.entity_id
_entity_poly.type
_entity_poly.pdbx_seq_one_letter_code
_entity_poly.pdbx_strand_id
1 'polypeptide(L)'
;MRLSWISACALSTLLGWAACVIPPPLERDDSDAALNSFPAIIEIDSNFPTPGPIAVSQQDLRDMSFKVRDADLEDTIWIYMFRDYNYPDPTPHLSSCQSSVSEPERDLTCPLNRLCGFVDTPGTVHVLEAMVTDRELLDDGEPLYRSLPEDAGFSFRTWLMTCSL
;
A
#
# COMPACT_ATOMS: atom_id res chain seq x y z
N MET A 1 34.91 -82.11 5.29
CA MET A 1 34.22 -81.68 6.50
C MET A 1 34.27 -80.13 6.59
N ARG A 2 33.16 -79.52 6.83
CA ARG A 2 32.79 -78.16 7.14
C ARG A 2 32.18 -77.33 6.00
N LEU A 3 30.87 -77.21 6.15
CA LEU A 3 29.97 -76.30 5.43
C LEU A 3 30.35 -74.84 5.70
N SER A 4 30.34 -74.03 4.64
CA SER A 4 30.32 -72.61 4.75
C SER A 4 28.93 -72.05 4.30
N TRP A 5 28.27 -71.45 5.19
CA TRP A 5 26.98 -70.80 4.99
C TRP A 5 27.20 -69.46 4.28
N ILE A 6 26.56 -69.29 3.12
CA ILE A 6 26.49 -68.03 2.39
C ILE A 6 25.20 -67.33 2.84
N SER A 7 25.38 -66.32 3.63
CA SER A 7 24.29 -65.40 3.97
C SER A 7 23.96 -64.49 2.77
N ALA A 8 22.80 -64.70 2.19
CA ALA A 8 22.26 -63.82 1.18
C ALA A 8 21.67 -62.58 1.87
N CYS A 9 22.35 -61.45 1.78
CA CYS A 9 21.80 -60.18 2.11
C CYS A 9 20.83 -59.71 0.98
N ALA A 10 19.54 -59.84 1.23
CA ALA A 10 18.50 -59.24 0.39
C ALA A 10 18.49 -57.71 0.60
N LEU A 11 19.06 -57.02 -0.37
CA LEU A 11 19.03 -55.58 -0.41
C LEU A 11 17.65 -55.11 -0.91
N SER A 12 16.76 -54.84 0.02
CA SER A 12 15.45 -54.25 -0.29
C SER A 12 15.62 -52.81 -0.71
N THR A 13 15.62 -52.54 -2.00
CA THR A 13 15.53 -51.20 -2.56
C THR A 13 14.12 -50.63 -2.34
N LEU A 14 13.97 -49.85 -1.30
CA LEU A 14 12.83 -48.98 -1.11
C LEU A 14 12.87 -47.88 -2.18
N LEU A 15 12.20 -48.11 -3.30
CA LEU A 15 11.86 -47.06 -4.23
C LEU A 15 10.85 -46.14 -3.54
N GLY A 16 11.34 -45.02 -2.97
CA GLY A 16 10.53 -43.94 -2.51
C GLY A 16 9.84 -43.31 -3.73
N TRP A 17 8.56 -43.54 -3.88
CA TRP A 17 7.72 -42.86 -4.81
C TRP A 17 7.57 -41.42 -4.30
N ALA A 18 8.40 -40.50 -4.79
CA ALA A 18 8.15 -39.08 -4.69
C ALA A 18 6.92 -38.77 -5.54
N ALA A 19 5.75 -38.91 -4.95
CA ALA A 19 4.54 -38.40 -5.53
C ALA A 19 4.65 -36.85 -5.54
N CYS A 20 5.07 -36.30 -6.67
CA CYS A 20 4.82 -34.87 -6.94
C CYS A 20 3.31 -34.67 -6.91
N VAL A 21 2.80 -34.24 -5.78
CA VAL A 21 1.43 -33.72 -5.70
C VAL A 21 1.43 -32.42 -6.49
N ILE A 22 1.02 -32.48 -7.74
CA ILE A 22 0.69 -31.30 -8.51
C ILE A 22 -0.56 -30.76 -7.83
N PRO A 23 -0.50 -29.60 -7.14
CA PRO A 23 -1.73 -29.04 -6.59
C PRO A 23 -2.73 -28.86 -7.76
N PRO A 24 -4.00 -29.17 -7.56
CA PRO A 24 -5.01 -28.87 -8.58
C PRO A 24 -4.87 -27.41 -8.99
N PRO A 25 -5.05 -27.06 -10.28
CA PRO A 25 -5.10 -25.67 -10.69
C PRO A 25 -6.13 -25.00 -9.78
N LEU A 26 -5.72 -23.91 -9.12
CA LEU A 26 -6.67 -23.07 -8.40
C LEU A 26 -7.67 -22.61 -9.45
N GLU A 27 -8.82 -23.28 -9.49
CA GLU A 27 -9.95 -22.73 -10.21
C GLU A 27 -10.19 -21.38 -9.55
N ARG A 28 -9.95 -20.32 -10.30
CA ARG A 28 -10.31 -18.98 -9.90
C ARG A 28 -11.83 -19.04 -9.79
N ASP A 29 -12.32 -19.11 -8.57
CA ASP A 29 -13.73 -19.00 -8.32
C ASP A 29 -14.13 -17.61 -8.84
N ASP A 30 -14.98 -17.54 -9.86
CA ASP A 30 -15.43 -16.24 -10.40
C ASP A 30 -16.16 -15.41 -9.32
N SER A 31 -16.48 -16.02 -8.17
CA SER A 31 -16.93 -15.32 -6.97
C SER A 31 -15.82 -14.44 -6.36
N ASP A 32 -14.52 -14.75 -6.57
CA ASP A 32 -13.40 -13.89 -6.17
C ASP A 32 -13.28 -12.63 -7.05
N ALA A 33 -13.91 -12.63 -8.24
CA ALA A 33 -14.00 -11.45 -9.08
C ALA A 33 -14.89 -10.33 -8.49
N ALA A 34 -15.59 -10.64 -7.40
CA ALA A 34 -16.40 -9.68 -6.65
C ALA A 34 -15.67 -9.13 -5.39
N LEU A 35 -14.45 -9.60 -5.12
CA LEU A 35 -13.67 -9.05 -4.03
C LEU A 35 -12.95 -7.79 -4.52
N ASN A 36 -13.31 -6.66 -3.90
CA ASN A 36 -12.65 -5.39 -4.13
C ASN A 36 -11.13 -5.51 -3.92
N SER A 37 -10.33 -5.08 -4.89
CA SER A 37 -8.87 -5.05 -4.76
C SER A 37 -8.44 -3.80 -4.00
N PHE A 38 -7.42 -3.94 -3.15
CA PHE A 38 -6.94 -2.79 -2.39
C PHE A 38 -5.96 -1.98 -3.24
N PRO A 39 -6.23 -0.68 -3.44
CA PRO A 39 -5.31 0.19 -4.16
C PRO A 39 -3.99 0.34 -3.40
N ALA A 40 -2.89 0.40 -4.12
CA ALA A 40 -1.55 0.50 -3.53
C ALA A 40 -0.69 1.54 -4.24
N ILE A 41 -0.04 2.41 -3.46
CA ILE A 41 0.99 3.32 -3.97
C ILE A 41 2.24 2.48 -4.29
N ILE A 42 2.59 2.37 -5.57
CA ILE A 42 3.74 1.59 -6.04
C ILE A 42 4.97 2.46 -6.29
N GLU A 43 4.79 3.74 -6.63
CA GLU A 43 5.86 4.67 -6.90
C GLU A 43 5.49 6.08 -6.43
N ILE A 44 6.47 6.88 -6.06
CA ILE A 44 6.35 8.32 -5.80
C ILE A 44 7.34 9.07 -6.69
N ASP A 45 7.08 10.36 -6.91
CA ASP A 45 7.97 11.22 -7.69
C ASP A 45 9.42 11.17 -7.18
N SER A 46 10.36 10.98 -8.11
CA SER A 46 11.80 10.96 -7.84
C SER A 46 12.37 12.27 -7.28
N ASN A 47 11.61 13.37 -7.36
CA ASN A 47 11.96 14.65 -6.73
C ASN A 47 11.86 14.61 -5.19
N PHE A 48 11.29 13.55 -4.62
CA PHE A 48 11.21 13.32 -3.18
C PHE A 48 12.04 12.09 -2.80
N PRO A 49 13.35 12.26 -2.64
CA PRO A 49 14.27 11.14 -2.44
C PRO A 49 13.95 10.39 -1.14
N THR A 50 13.89 9.09 -1.26
CA THR A 50 14.02 8.18 -0.13
C THR A 50 15.44 7.59 -0.13
N PRO A 51 16.15 7.52 1.01
CA PRO A 51 15.71 7.80 2.37
C PRO A 51 16.05 9.25 2.79
N GLY A 52 15.12 9.90 3.47
CA GLY A 52 15.33 11.22 4.08
C GLY A 52 14.00 11.96 4.25
N PRO A 53 13.94 12.99 5.09
CA PRO A 53 12.76 13.83 5.20
C PRO A 53 12.47 14.55 3.88
N ILE A 54 11.22 14.57 3.50
CA ILE A 54 10.72 15.38 2.39
C ILE A 54 10.72 16.85 2.85
N ALA A 55 11.49 17.71 2.18
CA ALA A 55 11.50 19.15 2.48
C ALA A 55 10.37 19.84 1.71
N VAL A 56 9.43 20.43 2.44
CA VAL A 56 8.30 21.20 1.91
C VAL A 56 8.39 22.64 2.39
N SER A 57 8.25 23.60 1.48
CA SER A 57 8.16 25.02 1.83
C SER A 57 6.71 25.41 2.06
N GLN A 58 6.46 26.39 2.91
CA GLN A 58 5.13 27.00 3.09
C GLN A 58 4.56 27.61 1.80
N GLN A 59 5.44 27.99 0.87
CA GLN A 59 5.08 28.55 -0.43
C GLN A 59 5.28 27.54 -1.56
N ASP A 60 5.35 26.25 -1.21
CA ASP A 60 5.61 25.22 -2.19
C ASP A 60 4.43 25.08 -3.15
N LEU A 61 4.69 25.43 -4.41
CA LEU A 61 3.71 25.28 -5.48
C LEU A 61 3.87 23.95 -6.22
N ARG A 62 4.80 23.10 -5.75
CA ARG A 62 4.98 21.78 -6.35
C ARG A 62 3.82 20.87 -5.96
N ASP A 63 3.62 19.91 -6.79
CA ASP A 63 2.73 18.78 -6.53
C ASP A 63 3.56 17.54 -6.28
N MET A 64 3.02 16.60 -5.54
CA MET A 64 3.60 15.27 -5.34
C MET A 64 2.85 14.26 -6.21
N SER A 65 3.58 13.59 -7.09
CA SER A 65 3.01 12.59 -7.98
C SER A 65 3.16 11.21 -7.38
N PHE A 66 2.09 10.44 -7.49
CA PHE A 66 1.98 9.07 -7.02
C PHE A 66 1.57 8.18 -8.18
N LYS A 67 2.22 7.04 -8.32
CA LYS A 67 1.71 5.97 -9.15
C LYS A 67 1.00 4.95 -8.26
N VAL A 68 -0.26 4.72 -8.55
CA VAL A 68 -1.13 3.82 -7.79
C VAL A 68 -1.51 2.65 -8.69
N ARG A 69 -1.49 1.44 -8.15
CA ARG A 69 -2.02 0.24 -8.80
C ARG A 69 -3.30 -0.18 -8.12
N ASP A 70 -4.30 -0.47 -8.94
CA ASP A 70 -5.57 -1.05 -8.56
C ASP A 70 -6.08 -1.95 -9.69
N ALA A 71 -6.62 -3.13 -9.36
CA ALA A 71 -7.16 -4.05 -10.36
C ALA A 71 -8.59 -3.68 -10.78
N ASP A 72 -9.32 -2.92 -9.95
CA ASP A 72 -10.69 -2.50 -10.22
C ASP A 72 -10.70 -1.22 -11.06
N LEU A 73 -10.90 -1.40 -12.37
CA LEU A 73 -10.75 -0.32 -13.35
C LEU A 73 -11.87 0.71 -13.30
N GLU A 74 -13.01 0.37 -12.74
CA GLU A 74 -14.17 1.25 -12.67
C GLU A 74 -14.18 2.15 -11.43
N ASP A 75 -13.30 1.86 -10.45
CA ASP A 75 -13.23 2.62 -9.23
C ASP A 75 -12.53 3.97 -9.42
N THR A 76 -13.00 4.97 -8.73
CA THR A 76 -12.26 6.23 -8.56
C THR A 76 -11.26 6.04 -7.44
N ILE A 77 -9.99 6.35 -7.70
CA ILE A 77 -8.94 6.28 -6.70
C ILE A 77 -8.74 7.65 -6.08
N TRP A 78 -8.66 7.68 -4.77
CA TRP A 78 -8.44 8.86 -3.95
C TRP A 78 -7.13 8.74 -3.19
N ILE A 79 -6.41 9.84 -3.03
CA ILE A 79 -5.30 9.98 -2.09
C ILE A 79 -5.61 11.12 -1.14
N TYR A 80 -5.50 10.85 0.15
CA TYR A 80 -5.63 11.83 1.23
C TYR A 80 -4.30 11.91 1.98
N MET A 81 -3.78 13.11 2.13
CA MET A 81 -2.50 13.36 2.78
C MET A 81 -2.72 13.98 4.17
N PHE A 82 -2.25 13.29 5.18
CA PHE A 82 -2.33 13.68 6.59
C PHE A 82 -0.95 14.04 7.10
N ARG A 83 -0.89 15.02 8.00
CA ARG A 83 0.31 15.37 8.75
C ARG A 83 0.07 15.14 10.23
N ASP A 84 0.96 14.36 10.87
CA ASP A 84 0.92 14.05 12.30
C ASP A 84 -0.44 13.53 12.79
N TYR A 85 -1.12 12.74 11.96
CA TYR A 85 -2.42 12.19 12.35
C TYR A 85 -2.30 11.36 13.63
N ASN A 86 -3.13 11.69 14.62
CA ASN A 86 -3.16 11.01 15.91
C ASN A 86 -4.59 10.60 16.25
N TYR A 87 -4.83 9.32 16.48
CA TYR A 87 -6.16 8.80 16.75
C TYR A 87 -6.88 9.46 17.94
N PRO A 88 -6.21 9.74 19.10
CA PRO A 88 -6.85 10.44 20.22
C PRO A 88 -7.19 11.91 19.97
N ASP A 89 -6.51 12.56 19.03
CA ASP A 89 -6.72 13.97 18.63
C ASP A 89 -6.59 14.09 17.11
N PRO A 90 -7.59 13.56 16.37
CA PRO A 90 -7.50 13.43 14.94
C PRO A 90 -7.61 14.77 14.22
N THR A 91 -6.80 14.93 13.17
CA THR A 91 -6.83 16.10 12.29
C THR A 91 -7.30 15.71 10.89
N PRO A 92 -8.02 16.61 10.19
CA PRO A 92 -8.42 16.35 8.81
C PRO A 92 -7.21 16.24 7.87
N HIS A 93 -7.42 15.65 6.71
CA HIS A 93 -6.41 15.67 5.66
C HIS A 93 -6.12 17.11 5.21
N LEU A 94 -4.86 17.38 4.88
CA LEU A 94 -4.41 18.70 4.44
C LEU A 94 -4.40 18.84 2.92
N SER A 95 -4.32 17.73 2.21
CA SER A 95 -4.32 17.67 0.75
C SER A 95 -5.02 16.41 0.27
N SER A 96 -5.63 16.48 -0.89
CA SER A 96 -6.23 15.31 -1.56
C SER A 96 -6.15 15.45 -3.07
N CYS A 97 -6.18 14.32 -3.75
CA CYS A 97 -6.29 14.21 -5.19
C CYS A 97 -7.02 12.93 -5.57
N GLN A 98 -7.53 12.85 -6.79
CA GLN A 98 -8.28 11.70 -7.27
C GLN A 98 -8.00 11.42 -8.75
N SER A 99 -8.27 10.20 -9.18
CA SER A 99 -8.25 9.77 -10.57
C SER A 99 -9.38 8.79 -10.85
N SER A 100 -10.14 9.04 -11.92
CA SER A 100 -11.17 8.14 -12.44
C SER A 100 -10.76 7.50 -13.76
N VAL A 101 -9.46 7.45 -14.04
CA VAL A 101 -8.91 6.82 -15.26
C VAL A 101 -9.06 5.30 -15.12
N SER A 102 -9.66 4.65 -16.13
CA SER A 102 -9.89 3.20 -16.14
C SER A 102 -8.64 2.43 -16.60
N GLU A 103 -7.55 2.55 -15.85
CA GLU A 103 -6.29 1.85 -16.06
C GLU A 103 -5.82 1.20 -14.75
N PRO A 104 -5.11 0.04 -14.82
CA PRO A 104 -4.66 -0.65 -13.60
C PRO A 104 -3.54 0.10 -12.86
N GLU A 105 -2.81 0.97 -13.56
CA GLU A 105 -1.83 1.87 -12.98
C GLU A 105 -2.21 3.31 -13.33
N ARG A 106 -2.37 4.13 -12.31
CA ARG A 106 -2.87 5.51 -12.43
C ARG A 106 -1.88 6.48 -11.81
N ASP A 107 -1.62 7.57 -12.49
CA ASP A 107 -0.83 8.68 -11.96
C ASP A 107 -1.78 9.70 -11.31
N LEU A 108 -1.54 10.00 -10.03
CA LEU A 108 -2.25 11.00 -9.26
C LEU A 108 -1.28 12.07 -8.79
N THR A 109 -1.74 13.31 -8.82
CA THR A 109 -0.91 14.46 -8.46
C THR A 109 -1.63 15.27 -7.38
N CYS A 110 -1.03 15.33 -6.18
CA CYS A 110 -1.58 16.01 -5.02
C CYS A 110 -0.78 17.27 -4.68
N PRO A 111 -1.44 18.40 -4.40
CA PRO A 111 -0.75 19.65 -4.07
C PRO A 111 -0.09 19.59 -2.69
N LEU A 112 1.13 20.17 -2.57
CA LEU A 112 1.89 20.22 -1.33
C LEU A 112 1.64 21.50 -0.50
N ASN A 113 1.02 22.50 -1.07
CA ASN A 113 0.93 23.86 -0.52
C ASN A 113 0.21 23.98 0.83
N ARG A 114 -0.45 22.93 1.30
CA ARG A 114 -1.16 22.91 2.59
C ARG A 114 -0.48 22.06 3.64
N LEU A 115 0.58 21.35 3.29
CA LEU A 115 1.26 20.45 4.22
C LEU A 115 2.05 21.20 5.28
N CYS A 116 2.49 22.43 4.99
CA CYS A 116 3.17 23.30 5.95
C CYS A 116 2.40 24.59 6.16
N GLY A 117 2.17 24.95 7.41
CA GLY A 117 1.47 26.18 7.81
C GLY A 117 2.44 27.29 8.25
N PHE A 118 1.97 28.54 8.31
CA PHE A 118 2.76 29.70 8.76
C PHE A 118 3.20 29.63 10.22
N VAL A 119 2.60 28.77 11.00
CA VAL A 119 2.93 28.55 12.42
C VAL A 119 3.96 27.45 12.63
N ASP A 120 4.32 26.72 11.60
CA ASP A 120 5.28 25.64 11.71
C ASP A 120 6.69 26.18 11.93
N THR A 121 7.40 25.63 12.90
CA THR A 121 8.79 25.99 13.14
C THR A 121 9.66 25.35 12.06
N PRO A 122 10.48 26.12 11.33
CA PRO A 122 11.35 25.58 10.30
C PRO A 122 12.26 24.47 10.82
N GLY A 123 12.35 23.38 10.08
CA GLY A 123 13.17 22.21 10.44
C GLY A 123 12.49 21.23 11.41
N THR A 124 11.31 21.53 11.91
CA THR A 124 10.53 20.54 12.68
C THR A 124 10.20 19.34 11.77
N VAL A 125 10.44 18.15 12.32
CA VAL A 125 10.11 16.90 11.63
C VAL A 125 8.68 16.52 11.92
N HIS A 126 7.93 16.25 10.88
CA HIS A 126 6.56 15.80 10.89
C HIS A 126 6.46 14.40 10.26
N VAL A 127 5.40 13.69 10.58
CA VAL A 127 5.02 12.45 9.89
C VAL A 127 4.00 12.81 8.81
N LEU A 128 4.37 12.59 7.54
CA LEU A 128 3.47 12.68 6.42
C LEU A 128 2.95 11.29 6.10
N GLU A 129 1.64 11.14 6.01
CA GLU A 129 1.00 9.91 5.64
C GLU A 129 0.06 10.12 4.46
N ALA A 130 0.21 9.31 3.43
CA ALA A 130 -0.74 9.23 2.33
C ALA A 130 -1.57 7.96 2.46
N MET A 131 -2.87 8.13 2.54
CA MET A 131 -3.88 7.09 2.48
C MET A 131 -4.42 7.04 1.06
N VAL A 132 -4.29 5.91 0.40
CA VAL A 132 -4.93 5.65 -0.89
C VAL A 132 -6.14 4.76 -0.69
N THR A 133 -7.24 5.08 -1.35
CA THR A 133 -8.51 4.35 -1.24
C THR A 133 -9.29 4.40 -2.55
N ASP A 134 -10.15 3.41 -2.76
CA ASP A 134 -11.08 3.30 -3.88
C ASP A 134 -12.47 3.89 -3.59
N ARG A 135 -12.66 4.42 -2.40
CA ARG A 135 -13.88 5.12 -1.99
C ARG A 135 -13.55 6.44 -1.33
N GLU A 136 -14.47 7.37 -1.41
CA GLU A 136 -14.38 8.65 -0.71
C GLU A 136 -14.51 8.44 0.81
N LEU A 137 -13.80 9.27 1.58
CA LEU A 137 -13.93 9.28 3.04
C LEU A 137 -15.34 9.69 3.44
N LEU A 138 -15.83 9.10 4.51
CA LEU A 138 -17.09 9.52 5.12
C LEU A 138 -16.86 10.78 5.95
N ASP A 139 -17.86 11.67 5.95
CA ASP A 139 -17.83 12.91 6.75
C ASP A 139 -17.86 12.63 8.25
N ASP A 140 -18.42 11.48 8.64
CA ASP A 140 -18.56 11.02 10.01
C ASP A 140 -18.08 9.57 10.17
N GLY A 141 -18.01 9.10 11.41
CA GLY A 141 -17.60 7.72 11.73
C GLY A 141 -16.22 7.62 12.36
N GLU A 142 -15.83 6.40 12.68
CA GLU A 142 -14.56 6.10 13.34
C GLU A 142 -13.63 5.29 12.41
N PRO A 143 -12.36 5.64 12.32
CA PRO A 143 -11.70 6.79 12.92
C PRO A 143 -12.05 8.11 12.22
N LEU A 144 -12.25 9.17 13.00
CA LEU A 144 -12.63 10.49 12.48
C LEU A 144 -11.63 10.97 11.41
N TYR A 145 -12.14 11.54 10.32
CA TYR A 145 -11.42 11.96 9.11
C TYR A 145 -10.76 10.83 8.29
N ARG A 146 -10.91 9.56 8.68
CA ARG A 146 -10.41 8.38 7.97
C ARG A 146 -11.43 7.27 7.86
N SER A 147 -12.66 7.57 8.21
CA SER A 147 -13.76 6.63 8.08
C SER A 147 -14.05 6.35 6.61
N LEU A 148 -14.25 5.09 6.29
CA LEU A 148 -14.53 4.60 4.96
C LEU A 148 -15.81 3.76 4.94
N PRO A 149 -16.48 3.63 3.79
CA PRO A 149 -17.49 2.61 3.59
C PRO A 149 -16.96 1.20 3.91
N GLU A 150 -17.87 0.30 4.27
CA GLU A 150 -17.52 -1.06 4.73
C GLU A 150 -16.81 -1.90 3.66
N ASP A 151 -17.08 -1.63 2.38
CA ASP A 151 -16.51 -2.30 1.22
C ASP A 151 -15.27 -1.61 0.64
N ALA A 152 -14.77 -0.55 1.26
CA ALA A 152 -13.65 0.20 0.76
C ALA A 152 -12.32 -0.52 0.92
N GLY A 153 -11.54 -0.55 -0.16
CA GLY A 153 -10.14 -0.92 -0.14
C GLY A 153 -9.25 0.28 0.18
N PHE A 154 -8.22 0.08 0.99
CA PHE A 154 -7.26 1.14 1.28
C PHE A 154 -5.88 0.62 1.65
N SER A 155 -4.87 1.48 1.47
CA SER A 155 -3.52 1.28 2.00
C SER A 155 -2.88 2.60 2.41
N PHE A 156 -1.76 2.51 3.14
CA PHE A 156 -1.03 3.67 3.64
C PHE A 156 0.43 3.66 3.20
N ARG A 157 0.98 4.86 3.03
CA ARG A 157 2.41 5.09 2.88
C ARG A 157 2.83 6.27 3.76
N THR A 158 3.96 6.11 4.47
CA THR A 158 4.40 7.09 5.47
C THR A 158 5.82 7.56 5.17
N TRP A 159 6.07 8.86 5.34
CA TRP A 159 7.38 9.50 5.23
C TRP A 159 7.61 10.47 6.37
N LEU A 160 8.88 10.80 6.60
CA LEU A 160 9.23 11.96 7.38
C LEU A 160 9.22 13.20 6.48
N MET A 161 8.75 14.32 7.02
CA MET A 161 8.67 15.59 6.33
C MET A 161 9.24 16.69 7.21
N THR A 162 9.87 17.70 6.62
CA THR A 162 10.28 18.94 7.31
C THR A 162 9.69 20.14 6.62
N CYS A 163 9.19 21.08 7.40
CA CYS A 163 8.74 22.37 6.88
C CYS A 163 9.91 23.37 6.83
N SER A 164 10.00 24.11 5.74
CA SER A 164 10.93 25.24 5.55
C SER A 164 10.16 26.53 5.26
N LEU A 165 10.83 27.67 5.46
CA LEU A 165 10.29 28.98 5.10
C LEU A 165 10.31 29.19 3.60
#